data_d01335a15d4a0056a049d660c59eaea5
#
_entry.id   d01335a15d4a0056a049d660c59eaea5
#
_cell.length_a   1.000
_cell.length_b   1.000
_cell.length_c   1.000
_cell.angle_alpha   90.00
_cell.angle_beta   90.00
_cell.angle_gamma   90.00
#
_symmetry.space_group_name_H-M   'P 1'
#
loop_
_entity.id
_entity.type
_entity.pdbx_description
1 polymer ?
#
loop_
_entity_poly.entity_id
_entity_poly.type
_entity_poly.pdbx_seq_one_letter_code
_entity_poly.pdbx_strand_id
1 'polypeptide(L)'
;MVRRSLDPDRLAARSPAAAAAPALLWRIDARTALGRLALPLAVAALAVGVATPGAVSHALYGDEVASARIVTEPAPRDVLRHVRKTESTPPAWYLVAWGARKATTVGVASLRLLSVLFAAAASALTAIWALRLLASRAAAALAGSLVALGSLPAEYAEQLRAYALVVLVSVVFGMLLTQTAHRPRRRWLVALAAATWLGTLTHYFFFVLAAAVAPAAERATIVIGMGAAAFLPWFPSFLEQQAHGRYRWIGPFDAAQVATLPGELFFGPDGLFYGLARLAVTGALLAGAIVVWWRREEASVVAALALIPIAVAAAVWAAGQPIFDERNMLPVAPFLAILVAAGVTALPARRVPVAAALGIVVALSGAAYAQAALGRVAYDSVARALTDLGWSAREPLIVDYPTAAANRRGVGIQIASAASWYLPGRPVLAWAPVRRTCRARFAIVQSADPSLWLARYRGRVSATRVFTFYDHPILGRPRGRIVLVRFTAPTRIRGALYYALTPRGRSARAAACASR
;
A
#
# COMPACT_ATOMS: atom_id res chain seq x y z
N MET A 1 -15.12 -24.73 -45.89
CA MET A 1 -15.96 -25.45 -44.89
C MET A 1 -15.44 -26.87 -44.75
N VAL A 2 -14.61 -27.17 -43.78
CA VAL A 2 -14.21 -28.54 -43.43
C VAL A 2 -14.34 -28.66 -41.91
N ARG A 3 -15.47 -29.25 -41.47
CA ARG A 3 -15.67 -29.70 -40.08
C ARG A 3 -14.73 -30.89 -39.82
N ARG A 4 -13.64 -30.68 -39.11
CA ARG A 4 -12.90 -31.79 -38.48
C ARG A 4 -13.69 -32.19 -37.22
N SER A 5 -14.36 -33.36 -37.27
CA SER A 5 -14.91 -34.04 -36.11
C SER A 5 -13.74 -34.37 -35.14
N LEU A 6 -13.79 -33.81 -33.97
CA LEU A 6 -12.89 -34.17 -32.87
C LEU A 6 -13.36 -35.51 -32.31
N ASP A 7 -12.53 -36.52 -32.46
CA ASP A 7 -12.73 -37.86 -31.97
C ASP A 7 -12.72 -37.86 -30.41
N PRO A 8 -13.85 -38.18 -29.74
CA PRO A 8 -13.95 -38.13 -28.29
C PRO A 8 -13.06 -39.16 -27.58
N ASP A 9 -12.64 -40.23 -28.25
CA ASP A 9 -11.84 -41.29 -27.63
C ASP A 9 -10.35 -40.95 -27.48
N ARG A 10 -9.86 -39.89 -28.15
CA ARG A 10 -8.49 -39.40 -27.97
C ARG A 10 -8.30 -38.53 -26.73
N LEU A 11 -9.39 -38.10 -26.07
CA LEU A 11 -9.34 -37.33 -24.83
C LEU A 11 -9.23 -38.22 -23.56
N ALA A 12 -9.49 -39.53 -23.68
CA ALA A 12 -9.47 -40.46 -22.54
C ALA A 12 -8.07 -40.99 -22.17
N ALA A 13 -7.06 -40.80 -23.00
CA ALA A 13 -5.69 -41.29 -22.75
C ALA A 13 -4.81 -40.29 -21.97
N ARG A 14 -5.38 -39.55 -21.01
CA ARG A 14 -4.58 -38.74 -20.09
C ARG A 14 -4.11 -39.59 -18.94
N SER A 15 -2.79 -39.76 -18.85
CA SER A 15 -2.03 -40.55 -17.88
C SER A 15 -2.61 -40.49 -16.45
N PRO A 16 -2.86 -41.65 -15.78
CA PRO A 16 -3.37 -41.72 -14.40
C PRO A 16 -2.44 -41.05 -13.35
N ALA A 17 -1.19 -40.73 -13.70
CA ALA A 17 -0.24 -40.05 -12.82
C ALA A 17 -0.61 -38.59 -12.51
N ALA A 18 -1.44 -37.93 -13.35
CA ALA A 18 -1.83 -36.56 -13.12
C ALA A 18 -2.99 -36.40 -12.12
N ALA A 19 -3.79 -37.43 -11.90
CA ALA A 19 -4.94 -37.40 -11.00
C ALA A 19 -4.58 -37.64 -9.51
N ALA A 20 -3.40 -38.21 -9.22
CA ALA A 20 -2.99 -38.59 -7.86
C ALA A 20 -2.32 -37.45 -7.06
N ALA A 21 -1.87 -36.37 -7.68
CA ALA A 21 -1.10 -35.32 -7.04
C ALA A 21 -1.84 -34.49 -5.97
N PRO A 22 -3.16 -34.17 -6.07
CA PRO A 22 -3.80 -33.27 -5.10
C PRO A 22 -4.14 -33.87 -3.75
N ALA A 23 -4.28 -35.22 -3.67
CA ALA A 23 -4.72 -35.91 -2.43
C ALA A 23 -3.58 -36.08 -1.39
N LEU A 24 -2.32 -36.02 -1.83
CA LEU A 24 -1.15 -36.35 -1.00
C LEU A 24 -0.78 -35.22 -0.02
N LEU A 25 -1.29 -34.01 -0.21
CA LEU A 25 -0.88 -32.84 0.56
C LEU A 25 -1.56 -32.69 1.94
N TRP A 26 -2.55 -33.52 2.25
CA TRP A 26 -3.30 -33.42 3.52
C TRP A 26 -3.01 -34.58 4.52
N ARG A 27 -2.20 -35.58 4.16
CA ARG A 27 -1.64 -36.52 5.13
C ARG A 27 -0.27 -35.98 5.58
N ILE A 28 -0.26 -35.33 6.73
CA ILE A 28 0.92 -34.66 7.29
C ILE A 28 1.61 -35.67 8.21
N ASP A 29 2.70 -36.23 7.75
CA ASP A 29 3.70 -36.86 8.61
C ASP A 29 4.55 -35.73 9.23
N ALA A 30 4.74 -35.71 10.55
CA ALA A 30 5.31 -34.54 11.28
C ALA A 30 6.70 -34.12 10.76
N ARG A 31 7.55 -35.08 10.35
CA ARG A 31 8.89 -34.76 9.79
C ARG A 31 8.84 -34.15 8.39
N THR A 32 7.87 -34.55 7.57
CA THR A 32 7.63 -33.94 6.25
C THR A 32 6.86 -32.62 6.34
N ALA A 33 6.12 -32.38 7.43
CA ALA A 33 5.44 -31.13 7.72
C ALA A 33 6.41 -29.97 7.96
N LEU A 34 7.41 -30.17 8.82
CA LEU A 34 8.45 -29.17 9.09
C LEU A 34 9.22 -28.79 7.81
N GLY A 35 9.61 -29.77 6.99
CA GLY A 35 10.27 -29.52 5.71
C GLY A 35 9.40 -28.78 4.69
N ARG A 36 8.05 -28.91 4.77
CA ARG A 36 7.11 -28.20 3.91
C ARG A 36 6.81 -26.78 4.39
N LEU A 37 6.87 -26.54 5.70
CA LEU A 37 6.63 -25.24 6.30
C LEU A 37 7.89 -24.36 6.36
N ALA A 38 9.09 -24.94 6.24
CA ALA A 38 10.34 -24.19 6.35
C ALA A 38 10.43 -23.00 5.40
N LEU A 39 10.08 -23.20 4.12
CA LEU A 39 10.10 -22.10 3.14
C LEU A 39 9.07 -20.99 3.44
N PRO A 40 7.77 -21.30 3.64
CA PRO A 40 6.80 -20.25 4.00
C PRO A 40 7.17 -19.51 5.29
N LEU A 41 7.66 -20.22 6.31
CA LEU A 41 8.08 -19.61 7.56
C LEU A 41 9.33 -18.72 7.39
N ALA A 42 10.30 -19.15 6.57
CA ALA A 42 11.46 -18.31 6.25
C ALA A 42 11.06 -17.03 5.53
N VAL A 43 10.14 -17.10 4.58
CA VAL A 43 9.60 -15.93 3.88
C VAL A 43 8.80 -15.02 4.82
N ALA A 44 7.98 -15.61 5.71
CA ALA A 44 7.28 -14.84 6.74
C ALA A 44 8.25 -14.11 7.69
N ALA A 45 9.29 -14.83 8.15
CA ALA A 45 10.33 -14.25 9.02
C ALA A 45 11.07 -13.12 8.31
N LEU A 46 11.33 -13.25 7.02
CA LEU A 46 11.93 -12.20 6.20
C LEU A 46 11.04 -10.94 6.15
N ALA A 47 9.74 -11.09 5.92
CA ALA A 47 8.79 -9.97 5.95
C ALA A 47 8.75 -9.28 7.32
N VAL A 48 8.71 -10.06 8.41
CA VAL A 48 8.78 -9.53 9.79
C VAL A 48 10.08 -8.79 10.02
N GLY A 49 11.22 -9.38 9.64
CA GLY A 49 12.54 -8.80 9.86
C GLY A 49 12.74 -7.46 9.15
N VAL A 50 12.19 -7.33 7.93
CA VAL A 50 12.30 -6.10 7.13
C VAL A 50 11.34 -5.02 7.61
N ALA A 51 10.07 -5.35 7.88
CA ALA A 51 9.06 -4.33 8.20
C ALA A 51 9.06 -3.90 9.69
N THR A 52 9.49 -4.76 10.64
CA THR A 52 9.42 -4.44 12.07
C THR A 52 10.25 -3.20 12.47
N PRO A 53 11.50 -3.03 12.01
CA PRO A 53 12.29 -1.85 12.38
C PRO A 53 11.57 -0.54 12.06
N GLY A 54 11.02 -0.40 10.85
CA GLY A 54 10.24 0.77 10.46
C GLY A 54 8.94 0.91 11.24
N ALA A 55 8.23 -0.20 11.47
CA ALA A 55 6.98 -0.19 12.22
C ALA A 55 7.12 0.33 13.66
N VAL A 56 8.26 0.06 14.32
CA VAL A 56 8.48 0.44 15.73
C VAL A 56 9.23 1.76 15.90
N SER A 57 10.07 2.16 14.93
CA SER A 57 10.95 3.33 15.08
C SER A 57 10.45 4.60 14.44
N HIS A 58 9.64 4.49 13.35
CA HIS A 58 9.21 5.68 12.63
C HIS A 58 8.06 6.41 13.34
N ALA A 59 8.09 7.75 13.29
CA ALA A 59 6.95 8.57 13.65
C ALA A 59 5.75 8.30 12.71
N LEU A 60 4.51 8.47 13.22
CA LEU A 60 3.32 8.40 12.38
C LEU A 60 3.31 9.56 11.39
N TYR A 61 3.09 9.30 10.11
CA TYR A 61 2.90 10.35 9.12
C TYR A 61 1.41 10.69 8.92
N GLY A 62 1.10 11.65 8.05
CA GLY A 62 -0.24 12.24 7.95
C GLY A 62 -1.39 11.27 7.81
N ASP A 63 -1.31 10.32 6.87
CA ASP A 63 -2.37 9.31 6.66
C ASP A 63 -2.48 8.34 7.85
N GLU A 64 -1.37 8.05 8.52
CA GLU A 64 -1.38 7.21 9.72
C GLU A 64 -1.94 7.94 10.93
N VAL A 65 -1.72 9.25 11.04
CA VAL A 65 -2.34 10.07 12.08
C VAL A 65 -3.85 10.12 11.90
N ALA A 66 -4.36 10.18 10.65
CA ALA A 66 -5.78 10.03 10.39
C ALA A 66 -6.30 8.66 10.89
N SER A 67 -5.61 7.58 10.52
CA SER A 67 -5.92 6.23 11.00
C SER A 67 -5.86 6.13 12.53
N ALA A 68 -4.83 6.70 13.16
CA ALA A 68 -4.65 6.70 14.61
C ALA A 68 -5.82 7.38 15.34
N ARG A 69 -6.32 8.49 14.80
CA ARG A 69 -7.51 9.18 15.33
C ARG A 69 -8.76 8.30 15.25
N ILE A 70 -8.95 7.63 14.12
CA ILE A 70 -10.10 6.73 13.90
C ILE A 70 -10.07 5.55 14.88
N VAL A 71 -8.93 4.86 15.01
CA VAL A 71 -8.83 3.68 15.89
C VAL A 71 -8.83 4.03 17.38
N THR A 72 -8.76 5.32 17.73
CA THR A 72 -8.90 5.79 19.12
C THR A 72 -10.32 6.14 19.50
N GLU A 73 -11.28 6.07 18.59
CA GLU A 73 -12.70 6.32 18.88
C GLU A 73 -13.25 5.40 19.98
N PRO A 74 -14.21 5.88 20.78
CA PRO A 74 -14.71 5.13 21.92
C PRO A 74 -15.51 3.88 21.54
N ALA A 75 -16.30 3.93 20.46
CA ALA A 75 -17.21 2.86 20.05
C ALA A 75 -17.09 2.55 18.53
N PRO A 76 -17.47 1.32 18.08
CA PRO A 76 -17.40 0.94 16.66
C PRO A 76 -18.22 1.86 15.76
N ARG A 77 -19.39 2.32 16.22
CA ARG A 77 -20.24 3.28 15.49
C ARG A 77 -19.52 4.61 15.21
N ASP A 78 -18.66 5.04 16.12
CA ASP A 78 -17.91 6.28 15.99
C ASP A 78 -16.75 6.08 15.02
N VAL A 79 -16.10 4.90 15.03
CA VAL A 79 -15.14 4.48 14.01
C VAL A 79 -15.79 4.55 12.62
N LEU A 80 -16.95 3.91 12.43
CA LEU A 80 -17.67 3.92 11.15
C LEU A 80 -18.01 5.34 10.68
N ARG A 81 -18.52 6.18 11.59
CA ARG A 81 -18.83 7.59 11.30
C ARG A 81 -17.59 8.38 10.92
N HIS A 82 -16.47 8.16 11.60
CA HIS A 82 -15.21 8.84 11.33
C HIS A 82 -14.63 8.41 9.97
N VAL A 83 -14.56 7.10 9.67
CA VAL A 83 -14.14 6.56 8.38
C VAL A 83 -14.96 7.17 7.24
N ARG A 84 -16.30 7.16 7.35
CA ARG A 84 -17.19 7.75 6.36
C ARG A 84 -16.84 9.21 6.06
N LYS A 85 -16.54 10.01 7.07
CA LYS A 85 -16.29 11.44 6.95
C LYS A 85 -14.87 11.78 6.50
N THR A 86 -13.87 10.98 6.82
CA THR A 86 -12.46 11.37 6.69
C THR A 86 -11.66 10.53 5.71
N GLU A 87 -12.07 9.29 5.43
CA GLU A 87 -11.31 8.37 4.60
C GLU A 87 -11.86 8.24 3.17
N SER A 88 -11.04 7.63 2.30
CA SER A 88 -11.41 7.20 0.95
C SER A 88 -11.36 5.67 0.83
N THR A 89 -11.35 4.97 1.95
CA THR A 89 -11.26 3.51 2.04
C THR A 89 -12.39 2.97 2.92
N PRO A 90 -12.80 1.70 2.74
CA PRO A 90 -13.83 1.06 3.55
C PRO A 90 -13.39 0.79 4.99
N PRO A 91 -14.32 0.35 5.88
CA PRO A 91 -14.10 0.37 7.32
C PRO A 91 -13.40 -0.86 7.92
N ALA A 92 -13.27 -2.00 7.20
CA ALA A 92 -12.88 -3.27 7.82
C ALA A 92 -11.54 -3.20 8.56
N TRP A 93 -10.52 -2.63 7.95
CA TRP A 93 -9.22 -2.52 8.58
C TRP A 93 -9.25 -1.66 9.86
N TYR A 94 -9.99 -0.55 9.84
CA TYR A 94 -10.12 0.35 11.01
C TYR A 94 -10.82 -0.34 12.17
N LEU A 95 -11.83 -1.18 11.89
CA LEU A 95 -12.52 -1.97 12.91
C LEU A 95 -11.60 -3.07 13.48
N VAL A 96 -10.80 -3.74 12.64
CA VAL A 96 -9.81 -4.72 13.09
C VAL A 96 -8.77 -4.05 14.00
N ALA A 97 -8.20 -2.93 13.58
CA ALA A 97 -7.20 -2.19 14.36
C ALA A 97 -7.80 -1.60 15.64
N TRP A 98 -9.03 -1.09 15.61
CA TRP A 98 -9.77 -0.65 16.79
C TRP A 98 -10.00 -1.80 17.77
N GLY A 99 -10.47 -2.96 17.28
CA GLY A 99 -10.67 -4.16 18.10
C GLY A 99 -9.38 -4.64 18.75
N ALA A 100 -8.29 -4.71 18.00
CA ALA A 100 -6.98 -5.06 18.53
C ALA A 100 -6.50 -4.08 19.62
N ARG A 101 -6.71 -2.78 19.41
CA ARG A 101 -6.40 -1.76 20.42
C ARG A 101 -7.23 -1.93 21.69
N LYS A 102 -8.51 -2.29 21.56
CA LYS A 102 -9.40 -2.53 22.73
C LYS A 102 -9.06 -3.81 23.48
N ALA A 103 -8.61 -4.84 22.74
CA ALA A 103 -8.22 -6.13 23.32
C ALA A 103 -6.83 -6.11 23.97
N THR A 104 -6.02 -5.09 23.69
CA THR A 104 -4.63 -4.99 24.17
C THR A 104 -4.36 -3.62 24.79
N THR A 105 -3.28 -3.53 25.57
CA THR A 105 -2.81 -2.26 26.15
C THR A 105 -1.78 -1.55 25.30
N VAL A 106 -1.53 -2.05 24.06
CA VAL A 106 -0.49 -1.51 23.18
C VAL A 106 -0.80 -0.08 22.72
N GLY A 107 0.25 0.69 22.57
CA GLY A 107 0.16 2.04 22.00
C GLY A 107 -0.32 2.02 20.54
N VAL A 108 -0.91 3.13 20.10
CA VAL A 108 -1.46 3.23 18.73
C VAL A 108 -0.42 2.94 17.65
N ALA A 109 0.82 3.42 17.83
CA ALA A 109 1.91 3.16 16.89
C ALA A 109 2.23 1.65 16.76
N SER A 110 2.12 0.89 17.86
CA SER A 110 2.37 -0.55 17.88
C SER A 110 1.31 -1.35 17.10
N LEU A 111 0.15 -0.78 16.77
CA LEU A 111 -0.84 -1.41 15.91
C LEU A 111 -0.31 -1.62 14.46
N ARG A 112 0.79 -0.98 14.08
CA ARG A 112 1.51 -1.29 12.83
C ARG A 112 1.96 -2.74 12.75
N LEU A 113 2.21 -3.40 13.90
CA LEU A 113 2.55 -4.82 13.95
C LEU A 113 1.45 -5.72 13.38
N LEU A 114 0.18 -5.27 13.36
CA LEU A 114 -0.88 -5.98 12.63
C LEU A 114 -0.59 -6.00 11.11
N SER A 115 -0.15 -4.87 10.56
CA SER A 115 0.24 -4.80 9.13
C SER A 115 1.44 -5.68 8.85
N VAL A 116 2.43 -5.73 9.75
CA VAL A 116 3.58 -6.65 9.65
C VAL A 116 3.12 -8.12 9.64
N LEU A 117 2.21 -8.50 10.53
CA LEU A 117 1.67 -9.86 10.59
C LEU A 117 0.87 -10.21 9.32
N PHE A 118 0.05 -9.29 8.82
CA PHE A 118 -0.70 -9.51 7.57
C PHE A 118 0.23 -9.64 6.36
N ALA A 119 1.28 -8.82 6.27
CA ALA A 119 2.28 -8.92 5.22
C ALA A 119 3.06 -10.22 5.29
N ALA A 120 3.46 -10.67 6.48
CA ALA A 120 4.13 -11.95 6.69
C ALA A 120 3.25 -13.13 6.26
N ALA A 121 1.97 -13.11 6.65
CA ALA A 121 1.00 -14.13 6.24
C ALA A 121 0.77 -14.12 4.72
N ALA A 122 0.62 -12.94 4.10
CA ALA A 122 0.46 -12.79 2.66
C ALA A 122 1.66 -13.36 1.89
N SER A 123 2.88 -13.04 2.33
CA SER A 123 4.13 -13.52 1.75
C SER A 123 4.27 -15.04 1.84
N ALA A 124 3.97 -15.62 3.02
CA ALA A 124 3.97 -17.05 3.23
C ALA A 124 2.95 -17.78 2.35
N LEU A 125 1.71 -17.28 2.29
CA LEU A 125 0.64 -17.85 1.47
C LEU A 125 0.96 -17.74 -0.03
N THR A 126 1.59 -16.65 -0.46
CA THR A 126 2.07 -16.50 -1.84
C THR A 126 3.11 -17.56 -2.18
N ALA A 127 4.07 -17.80 -1.28
CA ALA A 127 5.07 -18.87 -1.46
C ALA A 127 4.43 -20.25 -1.51
N ILE A 128 3.46 -20.53 -0.62
CA ILE A 128 2.71 -21.82 -0.62
C ILE A 128 1.96 -22.00 -1.94
N TRP A 129 1.28 -20.96 -2.41
CA TRP A 129 0.51 -21.04 -3.64
C TRP A 129 1.40 -21.18 -4.87
N ALA A 130 2.49 -20.38 -4.96
CA ALA A 130 3.49 -20.51 -6.01
C ALA A 130 4.13 -21.91 -6.04
N LEU A 131 4.44 -22.50 -4.87
CA LEU A 131 4.98 -23.86 -4.78
C LEU A 131 4.02 -24.90 -5.36
N ARG A 132 2.72 -24.76 -5.11
CA ARG A 132 1.68 -25.66 -5.65
C ARG A 132 1.54 -25.52 -7.15
N LEU A 133 1.58 -24.29 -7.68
CA LEU A 133 1.39 -24.02 -9.11
C LEU A 133 2.63 -24.36 -9.94
N LEU A 134 3.82 -24.04 -9.44
CA LEU A 134 5.07 -24.08 -10.20
C LEU A 134 5.94 -25.32 -9.91
N ALA A 135 5.65 -26.06 -8.83
CA ALA A 135 6.42 -27.22 -8.36
C ALA A 135 7.93 -26.93 -8.20
N SER A 136 8.31 -25.67 -7.97
CA SER A 136 9.69 -25.20 -7.83
C SER A 136 9.87 -24.42 -6.51
N ARG A 137 10.71 -24.92 -5.61
CA ARG A 137 11.04 -24.24 -4.35
C ARG A 137 11.70 -22.88 -4.57
N ALA A 138 12.59 -22.78 -5.55
CA ALA A 138 13.29 -21.54 -5.87
C ALA A 138 12.31 -20.47 -6.41
N ALA A 139 11.40 -20.85 -7.32
CA ALA A 139 10.37 -19.96 -7.83
C ALA A 139 9.38 -19.56 -6.72
N ALA A 140 9.01 -20.47 -5.83
CA ALA A 140 8.14 -20.18 -4.69
C ALA A 140 8.83 -19.23 -3.68
N ALA A 141 10.13 -19.43 -3.43
CA ALA A 141 10.94 -18.51 -2.62
C ALA A 141 10.95 -17.12 -3.22
N LEU A 142 11.17 -17.02 -4.54
CA LEU A 142 11.15 -15.73 -5.25
C LEU A 142 9.78 -15.05 -5.11
N ALA A 143 8.68 -15.76 -5.42
CA ALA A 143 7.34 -15.17 -5.36
C ALA A 143 6.99 -14.63 -3.96
N GLY A 144 7.23 -15.44 -2.92
CA GLY A 144 6.99 -15.01 -1.55
C GLY A 144 7.90 -13.84 -1.12
N SER A 145 9.18 -13.90 -1.52
CA SER A 145 10.14 -12.82 -1.21
C SER A 145 9.83 -11.52 -1.94
N LEU A 146 9.31 -11.55 -3.15
CA LEU A 146 8.85 -10.34 -3.84
C LEU A 146 7.70 -9.65 -3.09
N VAL A 147 6.80 -10.40 -2.47
CA VAL A 147 5.75 -9.83 -1.62
C VAL A 147 6.31 -9.36 -0.26
N ALA A 148 7.31 -10.07 0.29
CA ALA A 148 7.92 -9.70 1.57
C ALA A 148 8.84 -8.48 1.49
N LEU A 149 9.59 -8.37 0.39
CA LEU A 149 10.70 -7.43 0.18
C LEU A 149 10.41 -6.40 -0.89
N GLY A 150 9.35 -6.58 -1.69
CA GLY A 150 9.00 -5.59 -2.71
C GLY A 150 8.92 -4.19 -2.11
N SER A 151 9.44 -3.19 -2.81
CA SER A 151 9.56 -1.82 -2.30
C SER A 151 8.23 -1.31 -1.72
N LEU A 152 7.16 -1.41 -2.49
CA LEU A 152 5.85 -0.93 -2.07
C LEU A 152 5.17 -1.85 -1.03
N PRO A 153 5.12 -3.20 -1.19
CA PRO A 153 4.64 -4.09 -0.15
C PRO A 153 5.36 -3.93 1.19
N ALA A 154 6.70 -3.80 1.21
CA ALA A 154 7.47 -3.60 2.42
C ALA A 154 7.17 -2.24 3.08
N GLU A 155 7.06 -1.17 2.29
CA GLU A 155 6.66 0.15 2.77
C GLU A 155 5.30 0.12 3.48
N TYR A 156 4.30 -0.52 2.88
CA TYR A 156 2.95 -0.57 3.45
C TYR A 156 2.79 -1.64 4.53
N ALA A 157 3.72 -2.59 4.64
CA ALA A 157 3.76 -3.54 5.74
C ALA A 157 4.07 -2.87 7.09
N GLU A 158 4.80 -1.76 7.10
CA GLU A 158 5.15 -1.02 8.32
C GLU A 158 4.19 0.13 8.66
N GLN A 159 3.10 0.29 7.91
CA GLN A 159 2.18 1.40 8.08
C GLN A 159 0.88 1.01 8.79
N LEU A 160 0.31 1.95 9.52
CA LEU A 160 -1.00 1.85 10.16
C LEU A 160 -2.11 2.06 9.10
N ARG A 161 -2.14 1.20 8.05
CA ARG A 161 -3.03 1.32 6.89
C ARG A 161 -3.57 -0.02 6.43
N ALA A 162 -4.62 0.00 5.61
CA ALA A 162 -5.35 -1.18 5.14
C ALA A 162 -4.58 -2.09 4.15
N TYR A 163 -3.45 -1.63 3.61
CA TYR A 163 -2.83 -2.24 2.43
C TYR A 163 -2.30 -3.66 2.68
N ALA A 164 -1.64 -3.92 3.80
CA ALA A 164 -1.16 -5.27 4.12
C ALA A 164 -2.32 -6.26 4.29
N LEU A 165 -3.45 -5.83 4.88
CA LEU A 165 -4.64 -6.66 5.00
C LEU A 165 -5.25 -6.97 3.64
N VAL A 166 -5.37 -6.00 2.74
CA VAL A 166 -5.95 -6.27 1.41
C VAL A 166 -5.05 -7.19 0.59
N VAL A 167 -3.72 -7.09 0.70
CA VAL A 167 -2.79 -8.05 0.05
C VAL A 167 -3.01 -9.47 0.58
N LEU A 168 -3.16 -9.63 1.90
CA LEU A 168 -3.47 -10.93 2.50
C LEU A 168 -4.82 -11.48 2.01
N VAL A 169 -5.86 -10.66 2.03
CA VAL A 169 -7.20 -11.08 1.57
C VAL A 169 -7.16 -11.43 0.08
N SER A 170 -6.38 -10.71 -0.73
CA SER A 170 -6.24 -10.98 -2.18
C SER A 170 -5.62 -12.34 -2.45
N VAL A 171 -4.54 -12.71 -1.78
CA VAL A 171 -3.93 -14.03 -1.96
C VAL A 171 -4.85 -15.15 -1.46
N VAL A 172 -5.53 -14.95 -0.32
CA VAL A 172 -6.54 -15.90 0.19
C VAL A 172 -7.69 -16.07 -0.81
N PHE A 173 -8.21 -14.97 -1.35
CA PHE A 173 -9.26 -14.97 -2.37
C PHE A 173 -8.84 -15.77 -3.61
N GLY A 174 -7.65 -15.54 -4.17
CA GLY A 174 -7.14 -16.27 -5.33
C GLY A 174 -6.96 -17.77 -5.05
N MET A 175 -6.43 -18.13 -3.87
CA MET A 175 -6.31 -19.53 -3.45
C MET A 175 -7.68 -20.22 -3.28
N LEU A 176 -8.66 -19.52 -2.70
CA LEU A 176 -10.02 -20.03 -2.54
C LEU A 176 -10.72 -20.17 -3.89
N LEU A 177 -10.52 -19.24 -4.80
CA LEU A 177 -11.07 -19.28 -6.14
C LEU A 177 -10.58 -20.51 -6.91
N THR A 178 -9.26 -20.76 -6.94
CA THR A 178 -8.70 -21.96 -7.55
C THR A 178 -9.19 -23.24 -6.87
N GLN A 179 -9.29 -23.23 -5.55
CA GLN A 179 -9.80 -24.39 -4.80
C GLN A 179 -11.28 -24.68 -5.09
N THR A 180 -12.12 -23.64 -5.25
CA THR A 180 -13.55 -23.81 -5.55
C THR A 180 -13.80 -24.23 -6.99
N ALA A 181 -12.97 -23.78 -7.93
CA ALA A 181 -13.02 -24.24 -9.32
C ALA A 181 -12.81 -25.76 -9.43
N HIS A 182 -11.87 -26.32 -8.66
CA HIS A 182 -11.59 -27.76 -8.68
C HIS A 182 -12.53 -28.61 -7.80
N ARG A 183 -12.92 -28.08 -6.65
CA ARG A 183 -13.72 -28.79 -5.65
C ARG A 183 -14.72 -27.86 -5.00
N PRO A 184 -15.91 -27.64 -5.58
CA PRO A 184 -16.90 -26.69 -5.11
C PRO A 184 -17.63 -27.20 -3.85
N ARG A 185 -16.91 -27.38 -2.74
CA ARG A 185 -17.48 -27.75 -1.45
C ARG A 185 -18.08 -26.52 -0.78
N ARG A 186 -19.21 -26.67 -0.10
CA ARG A 186 -19.91 -25.56 0.59
C ARG A 186 -18.99 -24.71 1.45
N ARG A 187 -18.07 -25.33 2.21
CA ARG A 187 -17.10 -24.61 3.06
C ARG A 187 -16.20 -23.64 2.27
N TRP A 188 -15.75 -24.04 1.07
CA TRP A 188 -14.88 -23.22 0.22
C TRP A 188 -15.68 -22.08 -0.42
N LEU A 189 -16.92 -22.32 -0.81
CA LEU A 189 -17.82 -21.30 -1.34
C LEU A 189 -18.13 -20.25 -0.26
N VAL A 190 -18.44 -20.66 0.97
CA VAL A 190 -18.65 -19.73 2.09
C VAL A 190 -17.38 -18.93 2.38
N ALA A 191 -16.22 -19.58 2.41
CA ALA A 191 -14.94 -18.90 2.61
C ALA A 191 -14.63 -17.88 1.49
N LEU A 192 -14.94 -18.24 0.22
CA LEU A 192 -14.79 -17.33 -0.91
C LEU A 192 -15.70 -16.09 -0.78
N ALA A 193 -16.99 -16.29 -0.42
CA ALA A 193 -17.91 -15.18 -0.16
C ALA A 193 -17.41 -14.29 0.97
N ALA A 194 -16.94 -14.88 2.07
CA ALA A 194 -16.39 -14.14 3.20
C ALA A 194 -15.12 -13.37 2.83
N ALA A 195 -14.23 -13.97 2.04
CA ALA A 195 -13.02 -13.27 1.53
C ALA A 195 -13.39 -12.12 0.59
N THR A 196 -14.40 -12.30 -0.27
CA THR A 196 -14.90 -11.22 -1.14
C THR A 196 -15.48 -10.08 -0.32
N TRP A 197 -16.34 -10.40 0.65
CA TRP A 197 -16.93 -9.39 1.55
C TRP A 197 -15.85 -8.64 2.33
N LEU A 198 -14.91 -9.34 2.96
CA LEU A 198 -13.83 -8.73 3.71
C LEU A 198 -12.94 -7.87 2.80
N GLY A 199 -12.64 -8.35 1.59
CA GLY A 199 -11.83 -7.62 0.61
C GLY A 199 -12.50 -6.31 0.17
N THR A 200 -13.78 -6.36 -0.19
CA THR A 200 -14.54 -5.17 -0.60
C THR A 200 -14.71 -4.15 0.54
N LEU A 201 -14.80 -4.61 1.79
CA LEU A 201 -14.82 -3.76 2.98
C LEU A 201 -13.43 -3.32 3.46
N THR A 202 -12.35 -3.87 2.89
CA THR A 202 -10.98 -3.44 3.19
C THR A 202 -10.48 -2.40 2.21
N HIS A 203 -10.74 -2.57 0.89
CA HIS A 203 -10.28 -1.66 -0.14
C HIS A 203 -11.20 -1.70 -1.38
N TYR A 204 -11.62 -0.55 -1.91
CA TYR A 204 -12.53 -0.47 -3.06
C TYR A 204 -11.97 -1.13 -4.32
N PHE A 205 -10.65 -1.11 -4.51
CA PHE A 205 -10.02 -1.77 -5.65
C PHE A 205 -10.25 -3.28 -5.67
N PHE A 206 -10.64 -3.88 -4.55
CA PHE A 206 -10.98 -5.30 -4.50
C PHE A 206 -12.20 -5.66 -5.36
N PHE A 207 -13.12 -4.72 -5.63
CA PHE A 207 -14.19 -4.94 -6.60
C PHE A 207 -13.65 -5.22 -8.00
N VAL A 208 -12.62 -4.49 -8.43
CA VAL A 208 -11.99 -4.71 -9.74
C VAL A 208 -11.31 -6.08 -9.79
N LEU A 209 -10.63 -6.45 -8.69
CA LEU A 209 -10.01 -7.77 -8.55
C LEU A 209 -11.05 -8.90 -8.62
N ALA A 210 -12.16 -8.77 -7.89
CA ALA A 210 -13.23 -9.77 -7.88
C ALA A 210 -13.93 -9.88 -9.25
N ALA A 211 -14.17 -8.75 -9.93
CA ALA A 211 -14.78 -8.72 -11.26
C ALA A 211 -13.88 -9.35 -12.34
N ALA A 212 -12.56 -9.29 -12.20
CA ALA A 212 -11.60 -9.84 -13.16
C ALA A 212 -11.74 -11.35 -13.39
N VAL A 213 -12.35 -12.07 -12.47
CA VAL A 213 -12.47 -13.54 -12.49
C VAL A 213 -13.92 -14.04 -12.55
N ALA A 214 -14.88 -13.12 -12.64
CA ALA A 214 -16.30 -13.47 -12.73
C ALA A 214 -16.65 -14.46 -13.87
N PRO A 215 -15.98 -14.44 -15.03
CA PRO A 215 -16.28 -15.40 -16.11
C PRO A 215 -15.74 -16.83 -15.88
N ALA A 216 -14.89 -17.06 -14.88
CA ALA A 216 -14.10 -18.29 -14.77
C ALA A 216 -14.89 -19.52 -14.30
N ALA A 217 -15.97 -19.35 -13.51
CA ALA A 217 -16.82 -20.46 -13.06
C ALA A 217 -18.15 -19.91 -12.53
N GLU A 218 -19.27 -20.35 -13.07
CA GLU A 218 -20.61 -19.84 -12.74
C GLU A 218 -20.93 -19.83 -11.24
N ARG A 219 -20.67 -20.93 -10.52
CA ARG A 219 -20.92 -21.01 -9.07
C ARG A 219 -20.03 -20.05 -8.27
N ALA A 220 -18.78 -19.89 -8.68
CA ALA A 220 -17.86 -18.94 -8.03
C ALA A 220 -18.32 -17.50 -8.27
N THR A 221 -18.80 -17.18 -9.48
CA THR A 221 -19.35 -15.86 -9.84
C THR A 221 -20.54 -15.48 -8.96
N ILE A 222 -21.50 -16.39 -8.78
CA ILE A 222 -22.67 -16.17 -7.91
C ILE A 222 -22.21 -15.87 -6.48
N VAL A 223 -21.28 -16.67 -5.96
CA VAL A 223 -20.79 -16.53 -4.59
C VAL A 223 -19.96 -15.25 -4.39
N ILE A 224 -19.15 -14.86 -5.38
CA ILE A 224 -18.44 -13.59 -5.41
C ILE A 224 -19.46 -12.43 -5.42
N GLY A 225 -20.51 -12.53 -6.25
CA GLY A 225 -21.60 -11.57 -6.30
C GLY A 225 -22.31 -11.41 -4.94
N MET A 226 -22.59 -12.52 -4.25
CA MET A 226 -23.18 -12.51 -2.91
C MET A 226 -22.24 -11.85 -1.88
N GLY A 227 -20.96 -12.16 -1.91
CA GLY A 227 -19.95 -11.53 -1.05
C GLY A 227 -19.82 -10.03 -1.32
N ALA A 228 -19.85 -9.64 -2.59
CA ALA A 228 -19.84 -8.23 -2.99
C ALA A 228 -21.14 -7.50 -2.61
N ALA A 229 -22.30 -8.17 -2.72
CA ALA A 229 -23.61 -7.60 -2.31
C ALA A 229 -23.65 -7.32 -0.80
N ALA A 230 -22.90 -8.04 0.02
CA ALA A 230 -22.78 -7.75 1.46
C ALA A 230 -22.07 -6.40 1.76
N PHE A 231 -21.54 -5.72 0.75
CA PHE A 231 -21.07 -4.34 0.83
C PHE A 231 -22.22 -3.30 0.80
N LEU A 232 -23.42 -3.66 0.32
CA LEU A 232 -24.54 -2.72 0.13
C LEU A 232 -24.86 -1.85 1.36
N PRO A 233 -24.79 -2.32 2.60
CA PRO A 233 -24.99 -1.46 3.78
C PRO A 233 -23.97 -0.31 3.89
N TRP A 234 -22.79 -0.46 3.32
CA TRP A 234 -21.76 0.58 3.27
C TRP A 234 -21.84 1.49 2.04
N PHE A 235 -22.62 1.12 1.02
CA PHE A 235 -22.71 1.83 -0.25
C PHE A 235 -23.06 3.33 -0.12
N PRO A 236 -24.00 3.75 0.76
CA PRO A 236 -24.26 5.18 0.97
C PRO A 236 -23.03 5.95 1.48
N SER A 237 -22.21 5.30 2.33
CA SER A 237 -20.95 5.88 2.83
C SER A 237 -19.90 6.00 1.73
N PHE A 238 -19.85 5.04 0.83
CA PHE A 238 -18.99 5.10 -0.37
C PHE A 238 -19.35 6.30 -1.25
N LEU A 239 -20.64 6.51 -1.53
CA LEU A 239 -21.08 7.67 -2.34
C LEU A 239 -20.71 9.00 -1.68
N GLU A 240 -20.85 9.12 -0.36
CA GLU A 240 -20.44 10.31 0.38
C GLU A 240 -18.91 10.52 0.30
N GLN A 241 -18.12 9.46 0.45
CA GLN A 241 -16.66 9.53 0.30
C GLN A 241 -16.25 9.95 -1.11
N GLN A 242 -16.93 9.47 -2.16
CA GLN A 242 -16.69 9.87 -3.54
C GLN A 242 -17.03 11.37 -3.77
N ALA A 243 -18.13 11.84 -3.21
CA ALA A 243 -18.52 13.25 -3.30
C ALA A 243 -17.49 14.21 -2.70
N HIS A 244 -16.71 13.77 -1.69
CA HIS A 244 -15.62 14.55 -1.13
C HIS A 244 -14.43 14.74 -2.09
N GLY A 245 -14.32 13.98 -3.18
CA GLY A 245 -13.30 14.13 -4.22
C GLY A 245 -11.86 13.98 -3.74
N ARG A 246 -11.61 13.16 -2.71
CA ARG A 246 -10.30 12.99 -2.09
C ARG A 246 -9.28 12.26 -2.96
N TYR A 247 -9.71 11.67 -4.07
CA TYR A 247 -8.88 11.03 -5.08
C TYR A 247 -8.31 12.03 -6.11
N ARG A 248 -8.74 13.29 -6.11
CA ARG A 248 -8.34 14.33 -7.09
C ARG A 248 -6.85 14.70 -7.07
N TRP A 249 -6.10 14.23 -6.09
CA TRP A 249 -4.64 14.38 -6.05
C TRP A 249 -3.92 13.44 -7.04
N ILE A 250 -4.57 12.35 -7.50
CA ILE A 250 -4.07 11.48 -8.55
C ILE A 250 -4.01 12.30 -9.85
N GLY A 251 -2.86 12.30 -10.51
CA GLY A 251 -2.61 13.07 -11.71
C GLY A 251 -3.42 12.59 -12.94
N PRO A 252 -3.30 13.28 -14.07
CA PRO A 252 -3.87 12.82 -15.33
C PRO A 252 -3.22 11.50 -15.77
N PHE A 253 -3.88 10.81 -16.70
CA PHE A 253 -3.40 9.54 -17.24
C PHE A 253 -1.96 9.62 -17.74
N ASP A 254 -1.14 8.66 -17.32
CA ASP A 254 0.25 8.48 -17.74
C ASP A 254 0.52 6.99 -18.05
N ALA A 255 0.65 6.68 -19.32
CA ALA A 255 0.94 5.31 -19.77
C ALA A 255 2.30 4.78 -19.26
N ALA A 256 3.27 5.67 -19.02
CA ALA A 256 4.56 5.28 -18.48
C ALA A 256 4.40 4.75 -17.03
N GLN A 257 3.56 5.39 -16.21
CA GLN A 257 3.28 4.92 -14.86
C GLN A 257 2.62 3.53 -14.86
N VAL A 258 1.72 3.24 -15.82
CA VAL A 258 1.15 1.89 -15.97
C VAL A 258 2.23 0.86 -16.33
N ALA A 259 3.08 1.19 -17.30
CA ALA A 259 4.14 0.29 -17.78
C ALA A 259 5.23 0.05 -16.71
N THR A 260 5.46 1.01 -15.80
CA THR A 260 6.49 0.91 -14.76
C THR A 260 6.01 0.21 -13.51
N LEU A 261 4.70 0.06 -13.33
CA LEU A 261 4.08 -0.47 -12.11
C LEU A 261 4.74 -1.73 -11.54
N PRO A 262 5.02 -2.81 -12.32
CA PRO A 262 5.65 -4.00 -11.75
C PRO A 262 7.05 -3.74 -11.19
N GLY A 263 7.82 -2.88 -11.85
CA GLY A 263 9.14 -2.45 -11.38
C GLY A 263 9.04 -1.64 -10.09
N GLU A 264 8.12 -0.71 -10.02
CA GLU A 264 7.88 0.15 -8.85
C GLU A 264 7.37 -0.64 -7.65
N LEU A 265 6.46 -1.60 -7.88
CA LEU A 265 5.97 -2.48 -6.82
C LEU A 265 7.09 -3.24 -6.12
N PHE A 266 8.04 -3.79 -6.88
CA PHE A 266 9.02 -4.72 -6.31
C PHE A 266 10.40 -4.10 -6.06
N PHE A 267 10.80 -3.08 -6.81
CA PHE A 267 12.18 -2.55 -6.75
C PHE A 267 12.27 -1.06 -6.45
N GLY A 268 11.15 -0.35 -6.45
CA GLY A 268 11.09 1.10 -6.23
C GLY A 268 11.56 1.91 -7.45
N PRO A 269 11.22 3.21 -7.49
CA PRO A 269 11.47 4.07 -8.66
C PRO A 269 12.95 4.40 -8.88
N ASP A 270 13.78 4.38 -7.84
CA ASP A 270 15.14 4.90 -7.84
C ASP A 270 16.19 3.89 -7.34
N GLY A 271 15.87 2.58 -7.35
CA GLY A 271 16.79 1.52 -6.87
C GLY A 271 18.07 1.43 -7.71
N LEU A 272 19.16 0.97 -7.11
CA LEU A 272 20.52 0.91 -7.70
C LEU A 272 20.56 0.21 -9.09
N PHE A 273 19.66 -0.74 -9.33
CA PHE A 273 19.56 -1.50 -10.59
C PHE A 273 18.20 -1.32 -11.27
N TYR A 274 17.52 -0.20 -11.02
CA TYR A 274 16.13 0.01 -11.43
C TYR A 274 15.86 -0.26 -12.91
N GLY A 275 16.68 0.26 -13.82
CA GLY A 275 16.52 0.07 -15.26
C GLY A 275 16.63 -1.40 -15.69
N LEU A 276 17.66 -2.11 -15.21
CA LEU A 276 17.88 -3.54 -15.51
C LEU A 276 16.85 -4.42 -14.82
N ALA A 277 16.53 -4.14 -13.56
CA ALA A 277 15.51 -4.87 -12.81
C ALA A 277 14.13 -4.75 -13.47
N ARG A 278 13.78 -3.57 -13.95
CA ARG A 278 12.55 -3.29 -14.69
C ARG A 278 12.44 -4.11 -15.98
N LEU A 279 13.49 -4.14 -16.81
CA LEU A 279 13.53 -4.95 -18.02
C LEU A 279 13.43 -6.45 -17.69
N ALA A 280 14.17 -6.91 -16.69
CA ALA A 280 14.15 -8.30 -16.24
C ALA A 280 12.76 -8.73 -15.73
N VAL A 281 12.08 -7.88 -14.93
CA VAL A 281 10.72 -8.14 -14.45
C VAL A 281 9.72 -8.14 -15.59
N THR A 282 9.79 -7.18 -16.49
CA THR A 282 8.88 -7.14 -17.65
C THR A 282 9.06 -8.39 -18.50
N GLY A 283 10.31 -8.78 -18.79
CA GLY A 283 10.61 -10.03 -19.50
C GLY A 283 10.13 -11.29 -18.77
N ALA A 284 10.34 -11.34 -17.45
CA ALA A 284 9.86 -12.45 -16.62
C ALA A 284 8.33 -12.50 -16.55
N LEU A 285 7.64 -11.37 -16.49
CA LEU A 285 6.17 -11.31 -16.52
C LEU A 285 5.61 -11.83 -17.84
N LEU A 286 6.19 -11.41 -18.97
CA LEU A 286 5.79 -11.88 -20.30
C LEU A 286 6.03 -13.38 -20.44
N ALA A 287 7.22 -13.86 -20.09
CA ALA A 287 7.53 -15.29 -20.08
C ALA A 287 6.61 -16.06 -19.12
N GLY A 288 6.32 -15.50 -17.94
CA GLY A 288 5.43 -16.08 -16.96
C GLY A 288 4.00 -16.17 -17.47
N ALA A 289 3.49 -15.14 -18.12
CA ALA A 289 2.16 -15.16 -18.74
C ALA A 289 2.06 -16.25 -19.82
N ILE A 290 3.10 -16.44 -20.63
CA ILE A 290 3.18 -17.48 -21.64
C ILE A 290 3.23 -18.87 -20.97
N VAL A 291 4.10 -19.09 -19.97
CA VAL A 291 4.23 -20.36 -19.23
C VAL A 291 2.90 -20.73 -18.58
N VAL A 292 2.23 -19.75 -18.00
CA VAL A 292 0.93 -19.92 -17.33
C VAL A 292 -0.16 -20.28 -18.35
N TRP A 293 -0.18 -19.58 -19.49
CA TRP A 293 -1.14 -19.86 -20.57
C TRP A 293 -1.03 -21.31 -21.10
N TRP A 294 0.21 -21.81 -21.22
CA TRP A 294 0.45 -23.15 -21.77
C TRP A 294 0.28 -24.28 -20.74
N ARG A 295 0.35 -24.00 -19.44
CA ARG A 295 0.50 -25.08 -18.45
C ARG A 295 -0.78 -25.56 -17.78
N ARG A 296 -1.76 -24.70 -17.44
CA ARG A 296 -3.00 -25.16 -16.73
C ARG A 296 -4.06 -24.06 -16.61
N GLU A 297 -5.34 -24.48 -16.50
CA GLU A 297 -6.48 -23.59 -16.18
C GLU A 297 -6.31 -22.84 -14.85
N GLU A 298 -5.71 -23.46 -13.80
CA GLU A 298 -5.45 -22.81 -12.51
C GLU A 298 -4.52 -21.59 -12.63
N ALA A 299 -3.59 -21.67 -13.53
CA ALA A 299 -2.60 -20.63 -13.75
C ALA A 299 -3.19 -19.43 -14.52
N SER A 300 -4.23 -19.65 -15.34
CA SER A 300 -4.95 -18.56 -16.02
C SER A 300 -5.65 -17.63 -15.03
N VAL A 301 -6.12 -18.15 -13.89
CA VAL A 301 -6.70 -17.36 -12.79
C VAL A 301 -5.67 -16.38 -12.23
N VAL A 302 -4.40 -16.81 -12.05
CA VAL A 302 -3.34 -15.92 -11.55
C VAL A 302 -3.06 -14.81 -12.56
N ALA A 303 -3.00 -15.13 -13.87
CA ALA A 303 -2.80 -14.13 -14.92
C ALA A 303 -3.97 -13.13 -14.97
N ALA A 304 -5.21 -13.61 -14.86
CA ALA A 304 -6.39 -12.75 -14.82
C ALA A 304 -6.36 -11.80 -13.62
N LEU A 305 -6.08 -12.33 -12.41
CA LEU A 305 -5.97 -11.54 -11.17
C LEU A 305 -4.78 -10.56 -11.18
N ALA A 306 -3.73 -10.86 -11.94
CA ALA A 306 -2.57 -9.98 -12.07
C ALA A 306 -2.81 -8.84 -13.08
N LEU A 307 -3.36 -9.16 -14.26
CA LEU A 307 -3.31 -8.26 -15.41
C LEU A 307 -4.63 -7.51 -15.63
N ILE A 308 -5.79 -8.16 -15.47
CA ILE A 308 -7.10 -7.54 -15.75
C ILE A 308 -7.35 -6.33 -14.82
N PRO A 309 -7.09 -6.40 -13.50
CA PRO A 309 -7.30 -5.24 -12.63
C PRO A 309 -6.44 -4.04 -13.02
N ILE A 310 -5.21 -4.26 -13.46
CA ILE A 310 -4.32 -3.19 -13.93
C ILE A 310 -4.88 -2.58 -15.22
N ALA A 311 -5.29 -3.42 -16.18
CA ALA A 311 -5.85 -2.96 -17.44
C ALA A 311 -7.15 -2.17 -17.23
N VAL A 312 -8.06 -2.66 -16.37
CA VAL A 312 -9.32 -1.97 -16.03
C VAL A 312 -9.04 -0.63 -15.36
N ALA A 313 -8.14 -0.60 -14.36
CA ALA A 313 -7.81 0.65 -13.68
C ALA A 313 -7.17 1.67 -14.62
N ALA A 314 -6.27 1.23 -15.52
CA ALA A 314 -5.66 2.07 -16.54
C ALA A 314 -6.70 2.61 -17.53
N ALA A 315 -7.64 1.78 -17.99
CA ALA A 315 -8.71 2.18 -18.90
C ALA A 315 -9.67 3.21 -18.25
N VAL A 316 -10.06 2.98 -16.99
CA VAL A 316 -10.90 3.90 -16.22
C VAL A 316 -10.19 5.24 -16.00
N TRP A 317 -8.87 5.19 -15.72
CA TRP A 317 -8.06 6.39 -15.57
C TRP A 317 -7.91 7.15 -16.90
N ALA A 318 -7.67 6.45 -18.01
CA ALA A 318 -7.63 7.03 -19.35
C ALA A 318 -8.98 7.66 -19.75
N ALA A 319 -10.10 7.12 -19.23
CA ALA A 319 -11.43 7.70 -19.39
C ALA A 319 -11.72 8.92 -18.48
N GLY A 320 -10.69 9.43 -17.77
CA GLY A 320 -10.78 10.64 -16.96
C GLY A 320 -11.13 10.43 -15.48
N GLN A 321 -11.20 9.18 -15.00
CA GLN A 321 -11.44 8.89 -13.59
C GLN A 321 -10.11 8.53 -12.91
N PRO A 322 -9.51 9.40 -12.09
CA PRO A 322 -8.17 9.21 -11.53
C PRO A 322 -8.19 8.19 -10.38
N ILE A 323 -8.20 6.91 -10.70
CA ILE A 323 -8.19 5.80 -9.73
C ILE A 323 -6.87 5.03 -9.69
N PHE A 324 -6.00 5.21 -10.70
CA PHE A 324 -4.73 4.50 -10.81
C PHE A 324 -3.67 5.18 -9.95
N ASP A 325 -3.18 4.46 -8.97
CA ASP A 325 -2.06 4.82 -8.10
C ASP A 325 -1.39 3.51 -7.67
N GLU A 326 -0.08 3.51 -7.51
CA GLU A 326 0.69 2.28 -7.25
C GLU A 326 0.22 1.56 -6.00
N ARG A 327 -0.14 2.30 -4.94
CA ARG A 327 -0.66 1.70 -3.69
C ARG A 327 -2.04 1.07 -3.87
N ASN A 328 -2.87 1.59 -4.78
CA ASN A 328 -4.16 1.00 -5.10
C ASN A 328 -4.00 -0.34 -5.82
N MET A 329 -2.82 -0.56 -6.46
CA MET A 329 -2.47 -1.79 -7.16
C MET A 329 -1.85 -2.86 -6.24
N LEU A 330 -1.57 -2.57 -4.98
CA LEU A 330 -1.04 -3.56 -4.03
C LEU A 330 -1.81 -4.89 -3.97
N PRO A 331 -3.16 -4.93 -4.12
CA PRO A 331 -3.91 -6.18 -4.20
C PRO A 331 -3.44 -7.14 -5.29
N VAL A 332 -2.82 -6.65 -6.38
CA VAL A 332 -2.32 -7.52 -7.47
C VAL A 332 -0.90 -8.03 -7.24
N ALA A 333 -0.17 -7.50 -6.26
CA ALA A 333 1.24 -7.84 -6.02
C ALA A 333 1.52 -9.35 -5.85
N PRO A 334 0.72 -10.14 -5.12
CA PRO A 334 0.95 -11.57 -5.00
C PRO A 334 0.87 -12.32 -6.34
N PHE A 335 -0.05 -11.91 -7.20
CA PHE A 335 -0.28 -12.54 -8.51
C PHE A 335 0.83 -12.17 -9.50
N LEU A 336 1.25 -10.90 -9.52
CA LEU A 336 2.42 -10.46 -10.29
C LEU A 336 3.68 -11.18 -9.84
N ALA A 337 3.89 -11.34 -8.53
CA ALA A 337 5.03 -12.08 -7.99
C ALA A 337 5.05 -13.55 -8.45
N ILE A 338 3.89 -14.22 -8.48
CA ILE A 338 3.76 -15.58 -8.99
C ILE A 338 4.04 -15.62 -10.50
N LEU A 339 3.58 -14.65 -11.29
CA LEU A 339 3.89 -14.57 -12.72
C LEU A 339 5.37 -14.37 -12.98
N VAL A 340 6.04 -13.47 -12.25
CA VAL A 340 7.50 -13.30 -12.34
C VAL A 340 8.22 -14.60 -12.04
N ALA A 341 7.83 -15.28 -10.96
CA ALA A 341 8.41 -16.57 -10.58
C ALA A 341 8.14 -17.65 -11.64
N ALA A 342 6.95 -17.66 -12.25
CA ALA A 342 6.63 -18.57 -13.36
C ALA A 342 7.54 -18.33 -14.56
N GLY A 343 7.80 -17.06 -14.91
CA GLY A 343 8.74 -16.71 -15.99
C GLY A 343 10.15 -17.21 -15.74
N VAL A 344 10.61 -17.13 -14.48
CA VAL A 344 11.92 -17.68 -14.10
C VAL A 344 11.98 -19.20 -14.32
N THR A 345 10.85 -19.94 -14.16
CA THR A 345 10.82 -21.39 -14.45
C THR A 345 10.94 -21.75 -15.94
N ALA A 346 10.83 -20.78 -16.85
CA ALA A 346 11.12 -20.98 -18.26
C ALA A 346 12.62 -21.14 -18.56
N LEU A 347 13.49 -20.73 -17.64
CA LEU A 347 14.93 -20.93 -17.74
C LEU A 347 15.29 -22.40 -17.58
N PRO A 348 16.45 -22.84 -18.10
CA PRO A 348 17.00 -24.16 -17.80
C PRO A 348 17.04 -24.40 -16.27
N ALA A 349 16.64 -25.59 -15.82
CA ALA A 349 16.43 -25.91 -14.39
C ALA A 349 17.61 -25.49 -13.49
N ARG A 350 18.86 -25.66 -13.95
CA ARG A 350 20.10 -25.25 -13.23
C ARG A 350 20.21 -23.73 -13.01
N ARG A 351 19.55 -22.90 -13.83
CA ARG A 351 19.59 -21.44 -13.75
C ARG A 351 18.47 -20.87 -12.87
N VAL A 352 17.41 -21.61 -12.64
CA VAL A 352 16.26 -21.16 -11.85
C VAL A 352 16.65 -20.72 -10.43
N PRO A 353 17.46 -21.48 -9.65
CA PRO A 353 17.88 -21.03 -8.31
C PRO A 353 18.71 -19.76 -8.34
N VAL A 354 19.61 -19.61 -9.31
CA VAL A 354 20.45 -18.41 -9.44
C VAL A 354 19.60 -17.19 -9.79
N ALA A 355 18.70 -17.30 -10.76
CA ALA A 355 17.80 -16.21 -11.13
C ALA A 355 16.85 -15.84 -9.97
N ALA A 356 16.36 -16.82 -9.22
CA ALA A 356 15.55 -16.56 -8.03
C ALA A 356 16.34 -15.84 -6.94
N ALA A 357 17.58 -16.28 -6.65
CA ALA A 357 18.45 -15.64 -5.68
C ALA A 357 18.78 -14.20 -6.06
N LEU A 358 19.11 -13.93 -7.34
CA LEU A 358 19.33 -12.58 -7.84
C LEU A 358 18.09 -11.70 -7.69
N GLY A 359 16.89 -12.22 -8.04
CA GLY A 359 15.64 -11.51 -7.87
C GLY A 359 15.36 -11.15 -6.40
N ILE A 360 15.67 -12.06 -5.46
CA ILE A 360 15.53 -11.81 -4.01
C ILE A 360 16.52 -10.74 -3.54
N VAL A 361 17.78 -10.78 -3.99
CA VAL A 361 18.79 -9.77 -3.64
C VAL A 361 18.39 -8.39 -4.16
N VAL A 362 17.87 -8.31 -5.40
CA VAL A 362 17.39 -7.05 -5.97
C VAL A 362 16.15 -6.53 -5.21
N ALA A 363 15.21 -7.41 -4.84
CA ALA A 363 14.06 -7.03 -4.03
C ALA A 363 14.49 -6.56 -2.62
N LEU A 364 15.47 -7.22 -2.00
CA LEU A 364 16.03 -6.79 -0.72
C LEU A 364 16.68 -5.40 -0.81
N SER A 365 17.39 -5.11 -1.90
CA SER A 365 17.93 -3.76 -2.13
C SER A 365 16.82 -2.72 -2.31
N GLY A 366 15.71 -3.10 -2.96
CA GLY A 366 14.50 -2.27 -3.09
C GLY A 366 13.84 -1.99 -1.74
N ALA A 367 13.71 -3.00 -0.88
CA ALA A 367 13.17 -2.84 0.47
C ALA A 367 14.08 -1.93 1.34
N ALA A 368 15.38 -2.16 1.30
CA ALA A 368 16.35 -1.33 1.99
C ALA A 368 16.30 0.13 1.51
N TYR A 369 16.15 0.33 0.20
CA TYR A 369 15.93 1.65 -0.39
C TYR A 369 14.63 2.27 0.11
N ALA A 370 13.50 1.55 0.07
CA ALA A 370 12.21 2.05 0.52
C ALA A 370 12.24 2.46 1.99
N GLN A 371 12.84 1.66 2.85
CA GLN A 371 12.96 1.96 4.28
C GLN A 371 13.84 3.18 4.55
N ALA A 372 14.85 3.36 3.76
CA ALA A 372 15.81 4.44 3.91
C ALA A 372 15.39 5.72 3.18
N ALA A 373 14.80 5.61 1.96
CA ALA A 373 14.23 6.76 1.22
C ALA A 373 13.00 7.33 1.91
N LEU A 374 12.30 6.50 2.66
CA LEU A 374 11.31 6.94 3.62
C LEU A 374 11.92 7.69 4.79
N GLY A 375 13.20 8.11 4.76
CA GLY A 375 13.80 9.02 5.76
C GLY A 375 12.69 9.88 6.34
N ARG A 376 11.75 9.18 7.06
CA ARG A 376 10.47 9.73 7.46
C ARG A 376 10.81 10.86 8.36
N VAL A 377 10.35 12.01 7.96
CA VAL A 377 10.45 13.19 8.79
C VAL A 377 10.10 12.76 10.20
N ALA A 378 11.00 12.96 11.14
CA ALA A 378 10.75 12.72 12.55
C ALA A 378 9.71 13.74 13.04
N TYR A 379 8.44 13.49 12.70
CA TYR A 379 7.33 14.43 12.99
C TYR A 379 7.17 14.72 14.48
N ASP A 380 7.55 13.79 15.33
CA ASP A 380 7.68 13.97 16.78
C ASP A 380 8.73 15.03 17.13
N SER A 381 9.87 14.99 16.47
CA SER A 381 10.93 15.98 16.63
C SER A 381 10.53 17.35 16.05
N VAL A 382 9.81 17.36 14.93
CA VAL A 382 9.22 18.58 14.37
C VAL A 382 8.23 19.19 15.37
N ALA A 383 7.38 18.39 15.99
CA ALA A 383 6.41 18.86 16.99
C ALA A 383 7.11 19.41 18.23
N ARG A 384 8.12 18.72 18.75
CA ARG A 384 8.94 19.23 19.87
C ARG A 384 9.56 20.57 19.52
N ALA A 385 10.23 20.67 18.38
CA ALA A 385 10.89 21.90 17.97
C ALA A 385 9.92 23.06 17.73
N LEU A 386 8.68 22.80 17.24
CA LEU A 386 7.63 23.83 17.19
C LEU A 386 7.26 24.34 18.58
N THR A 387 7.14 23.43 19.54
CA THR A 387 6.85 23.78 20.95
C THR A 387 8.02 24.58 21.57
N ASP A 388 9.26 24.15 21.34
CA ASP A 388 10.46 24.84 21.83
C ASP A 388 10.61 26.24 21.23
N LEU A 389 10.15 26.43 19.97
CA LEU A 389 10.07 27.75 19.36
C LEU A 389 8.94 28.63 19.92
N GLY A 390 8.11 28.07 20.82
CA GLY A 390 6.99 28.75 21.46
C GLY A 390 5.70 28.77 20.65
N TRP A 391 5.59 27.92 19.60
CA TRP A 391 4.33 27.81 18.87
C TRP A 391 3.29 27.03 19.70
N SER A 392 2.07 27.51 19.67
CA SER A 392 0.91 26.81 20.21
C SER A 392 -0.14 26.62 19.13
N ALA A 393 -0.98 25.58 19.27
CA ALA A 393 -2.05 25.29 18.31
C ALA A 393 -3.13 26.42 18.22
N ARG A 394 -3.05 27.44 19.09
CA ARG A 394 -3.92 28.62 19.06
C ARG A 394 -3.46 29.65 18.03
N GLU A 395 -2.18 29.59 17.63
CA GLU A 395 -1.60 30.52 16.65
C GLU A 395 -1.65 29.91 15.24
N PRO A 396 -1.81 30.75 14.20
CA PRO A 396 -1.75 30.29 12.82
C PRO A 396 -0.33 29.83 12.47
N LEU A 397 -0.24 28.71 11.76
CA LEU A 397 0.99 28.15 11.22
C LEU A 397 0.88 28.10 9.70
N ILE A 398 1.83 28.67 8.99
CA ILE A 398 1.86 28.60 7.53
C ILE A 398 2.87 27.56 7.09
N VAL A 399 2.44 26.67 6.20
CA VAL A 399 3.33 25.72 5.51
C VAL A 399 3.53 26.21 4.09
N ASP A 400 4.74 26.62 3.79
CA ASP A 400 5.17 27.00 2.44
C ASP A 400 5.92 25.84 1.78
N TYR A 401 5.46 25.44 0.61
CA TYR A 401 6.10 24.43 -0.22
C TYR A 401 6.22 24.97 -1.65
N PRO A 402 7.45 25.06 -2.18
CA PRO A 402 7.73 25.92 -3.33
C PRO A 402 7.33 25.39 -4.70
N THR A 403 6.81 24.17 -4.86
CA THR A 403 6.55 23.66 -6.22
C THR A 403 5.32 22.76 -6.36
N ALA A 404 4.72 22.80 -7.57
CA ALA A 404 3.67 21.87 -8.01
C ALA A 404 4.07 20.37 -7.93
N ALA A 405 5.38 20.08 -7.96
CA ALA A 405 5.91 18.72 -7.80
C ALA A 405 5.81 18.20 -6.35
N ALA A 406 5.98 19.07 -5.35
CA ALA A 406 5.73 18.74 -3.95
C ALA A 406 4.24 18.51 -3.69
N ASN A 407 3.35 19.18 -4.43
CA ASN A 407 1.91 18.96 -4.36
C ASN A 407 1.48 17.59 -4.87
N ARG A 408 2.17 17.01 -5.86
CA ARG A 408 1.81 15.68 -6.39
C ARG A 408 2.01 14.56 -5.38
N ARG A 409 2.89 14.72 -4.40
CA ARG A 409 3.13 13.72 -3.34
C ARG A 409 2.51 14.07 -1.98
N GLY A 410 1.79 15.18 -1.86
CA GLY A 410 1.05 15.56 -0.65
C GLY A 410 1.89 15.81 0.61
N VAL A 411 3.22 15.70 0.52
CA VAL A 411 4.14 15.70 1.68
C VAL A 411 4.07 17.00 2.47
N GLY A 412 3.98 18.14 1.79
CA GLY A 412 3.90 19.45 2.46
C GLY A 412 2.63 19.65 3.29
N ILE A 413 1.50 19.09 2.82
CA ILE A 413 0.20 19.19 3.51
C ILE A 413 0.18 18.29 4.76
N GLN A 414 0.95 17.20 4.75
CA GLN A 414 0.92 16.22 5.83
C GLN A 414 1.76 16.61 7.04
N ILE A 415 2.77 17.49 6.89
CA ILE A 415 3.72 17.83 7.96
C ILE A 415 3.03 18.36 9.21
N ALA A 416 2.17 19.37 9.06
CA ALA A 416 1.49 19.94 10.21
C ALA A 416 0.46 18.97 10.82
N SER A 417 -0.24 18.20 9.97
CA SER A 417 -1.20 17.17 10.41
C SER A 417 -0.50 16.05 11.18
N ALA A 418 0.65 15.57 10.69
CA ALA A 418 1.43 14.55 11.35
C ALA A 418 2.03 15.05 12.67
N ALA A 419 2.66 16.23 12.67
CA ALA A 419 3.21 16.84 13.86
C ALA A 419 2.12 17.08 14.93
N SER A 420 0.88 17.38 14.54
CA SER A 420 -0.22 17.64 15.48
C SER A 420 -0.54 16.48 16.41
N TRP A 421 -0.24 15.24 16.03
CA TRP A 421 -0.41 14.06 16.87
C TRP A 421 0.52 14.05 18.09
N TYR A 422 1.72 14.63 17.92
CA TYR A 422 2.76 14.67 18.94
C TYR A 422 2.71 15.94 19.80
N LEU A 423 1.84 16.88 19.48
CA LEU A 423 1.63 18.09 20.26
C LEU A 423 0.81 17.82 21.52
N PRO A 424 1.00 18.60 22.60
CA PRO A 424 0.14 18.56 23.79
C PRO A 424 -1.33 18.69 23.42
N GLY A 425 -2.18 17.80 23.96
CA GLY A 425 -3.61 17.78 23.68
C GLY A 425 -4.00 17.31 22.29
N ARG A 426 -3.05 16.87 21.47
CA ARG A 426 -3.25 16.31 20.11
C ARG A 426 -4.28 17.08 19.27
N PRO A 427 -4.09 18.39 19.05
CA PRO A 427 -5.09 19.21 18.39
C PRO A 427 -5.39 18.71 16.98
N VAL A 428 -6.65 18.78 16.56
CA VAL A 428 -7.00 18.61 15.15
C VAL A 428 -6.75 19.93 14.44
N LEU A 429 -5.79 19.94 13.51
CA LEU A 429 -5.49 21.09 12.68
C LEU A 429 -6.30 21.02 11.39
N ALA A 430 -7.15 22.02 11.17
CA ALA A 430 -7.72 22.28 9.86
C ALA A 430 -6.70 23.04 9.01
N TRP A 431 -6.78 22.88 7.70
CA TRP A 431 -5.98 23.63 6.76
C TRP A 431 -6.86 24.35 5.74
N ALA A 432 -6.38 25.45 5.23
CA ALA A 432 -6.98 26.17 4.12
C ALA A 432 -5.89 26.59 3.14
N PRO A 433 -6.09 26.39 1.81
CA PRO A 433 -5.18 26.95 0.83
C PRO A 433 -5.24 28.47 0.93
N VAL A 434 -4.06 29.08 1.04
CA VAL A 434 -3.95 30.53 1.08
C VAL A 434 -3.73 31.03 -0.34
N ARG A 435 -4.80 31.55 -0.97
CA ARG A 435 -4.71 32.20 -2.29
C ARG A 435 -4.00 33.55 -2.22
N ARG A 436 -4.00 34.18 -1.04
CA ARG A 436 -3.32 35.45 -0.73
C ARG A 436 -2.33 35.23 0.41
N THR A 437 -1.39 36.14 0.58
CA THR A 437 -0.47 36.09 1.73
C THR A 437 -1.24 36.31 3.03
N CYS A 438 -1.05 35.41 4.01
CA CYS A 438 -1.54 35.60 5.38
C CYS A 438 -0.39 35.95 6.31
N ARG A 439 -0.71 36.58 7.46
CA ARG A 439 0.27 36.91 8.49
C ARG A 439 0.36 35.79 9.51
N ALA A 440 1.57 35.28 9.74
CA ALA A 440 1.85 34.30 10.79
C ALA A 440 3.20 34.58 11.44
N ARG A 441 3.32 34.22 12.71
CA ARG A 441 4.59 34.29 13.45
C ARG A 441 5.42 33.03 13.23
N PHE A 442 4.79 31.93 12.78
CA PHE A 442 5.45 30.65 12.56
C PHE A 442 5.21 30.14 11.15
N ALA A 443 6.26 29.57 10.56
CA ALA A 443 6.17 28.90 9.27
C ALA A 443 6.94 27.60 9.27
N ILE A 444 6.48 26.65 8.44
CA ILE A 444 7.21 25.47 8.01
C ILE A 444 7.52 25.63 6.54
N VAL A 445 8.79 25.53 6.19
CA VAL A 445 9.25 25.60 4.81
C VAL A 445 9.83 24.25 4.41
N GLN A 446 9.32 23.66 3.35
CA GLN A 446 9.89 22.46 2.76
C GLN A 446 10.58 22.84 1.44
N SER A 447 11.90 22.71 1.38
CA SER A 447 12.69 23.05 0.20
C SER A 447 13.95 22.19 0.12
N ALA A 448 14.42 21.92 -1.10
CA ALA A 448 15.75 21.37 -1.31
C ALA A 448 16.82 22.37 -0.87
N ASP A 449 16.62 23.65 -1.17
CA ASP A 449 17.45 24.75 -0.69
C ASP A 449 16.58 25.85 -0.05
N PRO A 450 16.52 25.91 1.28
CA PRO A 450 15.75 26.92 1.99
C PRO A 450 16.47 28.27 2.09
N SER A 451 17.71 28.39 1.66
CA SER A 451 18.51 29.60 1.81
C SER A 451 17.90 30.80 1.07
N LEU A 452 17.44 30.60 -0.16
CA LEU A 452 16.75 31.61 -0.96
C LEU A 452 15.43 32.07 -0.31
N TRP A 453 14.71 31.13 0.31
CA TRP A 453 13.49 31.47 1.04
C TRP A 453 13.80 32.29 2.28
N LEU A 454 14.77 31.89 3.08
CA LEU A 454 15.19 32.60 4.28
C LEU A 454 15.72 34.00 3.95
N ALA A 455 16.43 34.15 2.83
CA ALA A 455 16.96 35.44 2.38
C ALA A 455 15.86 36.48 2.14
N ARG A 456 14.66 36.06 1.67
CA ARG A 456 13.51 36.98 1.47
C ARG A 456 13.00 37.57 2.78
N TYR A 457 13.26 36.94 3.89
CA TYR A 457 12.79 37.35 5.21
C TYR A 457 13.93 37.74 6.16
N ARG A 458 15.13 38.03 5.61
CA ARG A 458 16.31 38.46 6.38
C ARG A 458 15.94 39.64 7.29
N GLY A 459 16.36 39.59 8.55
CA GLY A 459 16.03 40.57 9.56
C GLY A 459 14.64 40.40 10.22
N ARG A 460 13.80 39.52 9.71
CA ARG A 460 12.48 39.22 10.32
C ARG A 460 12.44 37.87 11.03
N VAL A 461 13.42 37.02 10.79
CA VAL A 461 13.53 35.70 11.39
C VAL A 461 14.19 35.83 12.76
N SER A 462 13.54 35.35 13.82
CA SER A 462 14.08 35.32 15.18
C SER A 462 14.71 34.00 15.55
N ALA A 463 14.24 32.88 15.00
CA ALA A 463 14.79 31.56 15.24
C ALA A 463 14.44 30.58 14.11
N THR A 464 15.28 29.59 13.92
CA THR A 464 15.06 28.49 12.95
C THR A 464 15.46 27.15 13.56
N ARG A 465 14.81 26.07 13.04
CA ARG A 465 15.26 24.66 13.24
C ARG A 465 15.18 23.96 11.90
N VAL A 466 16.18 23.19 11.56
CA VAL A 466 16.33 22.51 10.27
C VAL A 466 16.32 21.01 10.47
N PHE A 467 15.48 20.32 9.72
CA PHE A 467 15.45 18.85 9.62
C PHE A 467 15.79 18.47 8.18
N THR A 468 16.82 17.63 8.02
CA THR A 468 17.21 17.11 6.71
C THR A 468 16.66 15.70 6.57
N PHE A 469 16.05 15.37 5.45
CA PHE A 469 15.67 14.02 5.08
C PHE A 469 16.39 13.64 3.79
N TYR A 470 16.79 12.36 3.70
CA TYR A 470 17.66 11.85 2.65
C TYR A 470 16.89 10.99 1.67
N ASP A 471 17.26 11.06 0.39
CA ASP A 471 16.67 10.26 -0.68
C ASP A 471 17.31 8.87 -0.74
N HIS A 472 18.57 8.78 -0.34
CA HIS A 472 19.34 7.55 -0.41
C HIS A 472 20.24 7.41 0.82
N PRO A 473 20.07 6.32 1.61
CA PRO A 473 20.81 6.16 2.87
C PRO A 473 22.31 5.98 2.67
N ILE A 474 22.70 5.31 1.57
CA ILE A 474 24.10 4.97 1.29
C ILE A 474 24.81 6.13 0.61
N LEU A 475 24.11 6.88 -0.27
CA LEU A 475 24.73 7.98 -1.02
C LEU A 475 24.62 9.34 -0.33
N GLY A 476 23.91 9.43 0.80
CA GLY A 476 23.81 10.64 1.63
C GLY A 476 23.24 11.87 0.92
N ARG A 477 22.52 11.70 -0.20
CA ARG A 477 21.93 12.83 -0.94
C ARG A 477 20.70 13.35 -0.22
N PRO A 478 20.67 14.60 0.25
CA PRO A 478 19.49 15.15 0.89
C PRO A 478 18.37 15.30 -0.14
N ARG A 479 17.21 14.68 0.13
CA ARG A 479 15.99 14.83 -0.66
C ARG A 479 15.37 16.19 -0.46
N GLY A 480 15.54 16.75 0.73
CA GLY A 480 15.01 18.05 1.08
C GLY A 480 15.24 18.40 2.54
N ARG A 481 14.86 19.60 2.86
CA ARG A 481 14.93 20.16 4.23
C ARG A 481 13.57 20.69 4.65
N ILE A 482 13.22 20.44 5.91
CA ILE A 482 12.12 21.12 6.58
C ILE A 482 12.74 22.15 7.49
N VAL A 483 12.37 23.41 7.31
CA VAL A 483 12.82 24.50 8.16
C VAL A 483 11.62 25.04 8.92
N LEU A 484 11.68 24.96 10.23
CA LEU A 484 10.77 25.66 11.11
C LEU A 484 11.29 27.07 11.33
N VAL A 485 10.42 28.05 11.17
CA VAL A 485 10.79 29.46 11.25
C VAL A 485 9.88 30.16 12.24
N ARG A 486 10.48 30.88 13.18
CA ARG A 486 9.82 31.86 14.03
C ARG A 486 10.21 33.27 13.59
N PHE A 487 9.24 34.15 13.40
CA PHE A 487 9.44 35.54 13.07
C PHE A 487 9.38 36.41 14.32
N THR A 488 10.07 37.52 14.30
CA THR A 488 10.00 38.60 15.34
C THR A 488 8.59 39.15 15.49
N ALA A 489 7.88 39.32 14.36
CA ALA A 489 6.51 39.79 14.30
C ALA A 489 5.71 39.00 13.24
N PRO A 490 4.35 39.00 13.29
CA PRO A 490 3.54 38.35 12.28
C PRO A 490 3.89 38.82 10.87
N THR A 491 4.42 37.92 10.05
CA THR A 491 4.96 38.24 8.71
C THR A 491 4.03 37.66 7.63
N ARG A 492 3.87 38.39 6.52
CA ARG A 492 3.06 37.93 5.38
C ARG A 492 3.78 36.83 4.62
N ILE A 493 3.16 35.66 4.54
CA ILE A 493 3.70 34.46 3.90
C ILE A 493 2.60 33.84 3.02
N ARG A 494 3.00 33.31 1.88
CA ARG A 494 2.13 32.50 1.02
C ARG A 494 2.28 31.02 1.39
N GLY A 495 1.19 30.25 1.36
CA GLY A 495 1.26 28.80 1.64
C GLY A 495 -0.08 28.22 2.05
N ALA A 496 -0.07 27.07 2.72
CA ALA A 496 -1.24 26.49 3.37
C ALA A 496 -1.29 26.96 4.83
N LEU A 497 -2.42 27.54 5.22
CA LEU A 497 -2.64 27.99 6.60
C LEU A 497 -3.23 26.84 7.43
N TYR A 498 -2.59 26.52 8.53
CA TYR A 498 -3.07 25.58 9.54
C TYR A 498 -3.54 26.30 10.80
N TYR A 499 -4.64 25.84 11.36
CA TYR A 499 -5.24 26.38 12.58
C TYR A 499 -6.01 25.30 13.32
N ALA A 500 -6.11 25.41 14.65
CA ALA A 500 -6.89 24.47 15.45
C ALA A 500 -8.39 24.60 15.17
N LEU A 501 -9.12 23.45 15.16
CA LEU A 501 -10.58 23.41 15.02
C LEU A 501 -11.28 23.82 16.34
N THR A 502 -10.92 24.95 16.88
CA THR A 502 -11.55 25.56 18.05
C THR A 502 -12.12 26.92 17.68
N PRO A 503 -13.09 27.47 18.44
CA PRO A 503 -13.56 28.83 18.23
C PRO A 503 -12.41 29.86 18.19
N ARG A 504 -11.45 29.73 19.13
CA ARG A 504 -10.26 30.60 19.18
C ARG A 504 -9.34 30.42 17.97
N GLY A 505 -9.15 29.20 17.47
CA GLY A 505 -8.36 28.93 16.27
C GLY A 505 -9.00 29.50 15.00
N ARG A 506 -10.33 29.48 14.89
CA ARG A 506 -11.06 30.12 13.77
C ARG A 506 -10.92 31.63 13.79
N SER A 507 -10.97 32.24 14.97
CA SER A 507 -10.72 33.68 15.13
C SER A 507 -9.28 34.05 14.74
N ALA A 508 -8.29 33.23 15.11
CA ALA A 508 -6.90 33.42 14.71
C ALA A 508 -6.72 33.31 13.17
N ARG A 509 -7.44 32.38 12.50
CA ARG A 509 -7.47 32.30 11.04
C ARG A 509 -8.02 33.60 10.41
N ALA A 510 -9.14 34.09 10.91
CA ALA A 510 -9.75 35.34 10.40
C ALA A 510 -8.80 36.50 10.54
N ALA A 511 -8.16 36.67 11.70
CA ALA A 511 -7.18 37.73 11.96
C ALA A 511 -5.93 37.59 11.07
N ALA A 512 -5.43 36.35 10.85
CA ALA A 512 -4.24 36.11 10.02
C ALA A 512 -4.43 36.48 8.55
N CYS A 513 -5.64 36.29 8.02
CA CYS A 513 -5.95 36.47 6.60
C CYS A 513 -6.91 37.64 6.32
N ALA A 514 -7.22 38.46 7.32
CA ALA A 514 -8.01 39.68 7.11
C ALA A 514 -7.32 40.59 6.07
N SER A 515 -8.06 40.95 5.06
CA SER A 515 -7.61 41.93 4.07
C SER A 515 -7.56 43.31 4.73
N ARG A 516 -6.42 43.89 4.91
CA ARG A 516 -6.23 45.34 4.87
C ARG A 516 -5.59 45.71 3.56
#